data_4005e8c273af7292220bd90b38d95746
#
_entry.id   4005e8c273af7292220bd90b38d95746
#
_cell.length_a   1.000
_cell.length_b   1.000
_cell.length_c   1.000
_cell.angle_alpha   90.00
_cell.angle_beta   90.00
_cell.angle_gamma   90.00
#
_symmetry.space_group_name_H-M   'P 1'
#
loop_
_entity.id
_entity.type
_entity.pdbx_description
1 polymer ?
#
loop_
_entity_poly.entity_id
_entity_poly.type
_entity_poly.pdbx_seq_one_letter_code
_entity_poly.pdbx_strand_id
1 'polypeptide(L)' 'MYVSSAVVRKILKEAGAGRISNDAVAELQKYVNTIAFETAAKAVKLSKHAKRKTIEVSDIKLAMRE' A
#
# COMPACT_ATOMS: atom_id res chain seq x y z
N MET A 1 -11.74 -3.11 -1.24
CA MET A 1 -10.59 -2.57 -1.94
C MET A 1 -10.18 -1.26 -1.30
N TYR A 2 -8.89 -1.08 -1.00
CA TYR A 2 -8.45 0.03 -0.16
C TYR A 2 -8.13 1.29 -0.95
N VAL A 3 -7.41 1.13 -2.07
CA VAL A 3 -7.04 2.25 -2.94
C VAL A 3 -7.88 2.18 -4.19
N SER A 4 -8.53 3.29 -4.55
CA SER A 4 -9.47 3.31 -5.67
C SER A 4 -8.74 3.38 -7.02
N SER A 5 -9.45 2.99 -8.08
CA SER A 5 -8.90 3.11 -9.43
C SER A 5 -8.66 4.57 -9.81
N ALA A 6 -9.49 5.49 -9.32
CA ALA A 6 -9.30 6.90 -9.61
C ALA A 6 -7.99 7.42 -9.03
N VAL A 7 -7.64 6.98 -7.82
CA VAL A 7 -6.37 7.37 -7.20
C VAL A 7 -5.19 6.80 -7.99
N VAL A 8 -5.30 5.54 -8.41
CA VAL A 8 -4.23 4.90 -9.20
C VAL A 8 -4.02 5.63 -10.51
N ARG A 9 -5.11 6.04 -11.19
CA ARG A 9 -4.99 6.82 -12.43
C ARG A 9 -4.30 8.14 -12.19
N LYS A 10 -4.62 8.81 -11.09
CA LYS A 10 -3.98 10.07 -10.74
C LYS A 10 -2.49 9.89 -10.54
N ILE A 11 -2.09 8.84 -9.84
CA ILE A 11 -0.67 8.53 -9.61
C ILE A 11 0.04 8.32 -10.95
N LEU A 12 -0.56 7.54 -11.84
CA LEU A 12 0.03 7.28 -13.16
C LEU A 12 0.19 8.56 -13.97
N LYS A 13 -0.82 9.43 -13.93
CA LYS A 13 -0.75 10.71 -14.65
C LYS A 13 0.35 11.60 -14.08
N GLU A 14 0.45 11.68 -12.77
CA GLU A 14 1.47 12.50 -12.13
C GLU A 14 2.87 11.96 -12.38
N ALA A 15 2.99 10.65 -12.58
CA ALA A 15 4.26 10.03 -12.95
C ALA A 15 4.63 10.25 -14.41
N GLY A 16 3.73 10.82 -15.22
CA GLY A 16 4.01 11.19 -16.59
C GLY A 16 3.35 10.33 -17.66
N ALA A 17 2.40 9.47 -17.28
CA ALA A 17 1.73 8.62 -18.26
C ALA A 17 0.85 9.46 -19.19
N GLY A 18 0.95 9.22 -20.50
CA GLY A 18 0.09 9.87 -21.47
C GLY A 18 -1.23 9.14 -21.62
N ARG A 19 -1.18 7.85 -21.94
CA ARG A 19 -2.37 7.02 -22.10
C ARG A 19 -2.32 5.89 -21.08
N ILE A 20 -3.47 5.55 -20.52
CA ILE A 20 -3.57 4.59 -19.43
C ILE A 20 -4.68 3.61 -19.77
N SER A 21 -4.33 2.32 -19.92
CA SER A 21 -5.35 1.30 -20.17
C SER A 21 -6.05 0.93 -18.84
N ASN A 22 -7.27 0.48 -18.96
CA ASN A 22 -8.02 0.01 -17.77
C ASN A 22 -7.32 -1.18 -17.13
N ASP A 23 -6.74 -2.07 -17.92
CA ASP A 23 -6.04 -3.24 -17.40
C ASP A 23 -4.80 -2.85 -16.61
N ALA A 24 -4.07 -1.81 -17.08
CA ALA A 24 -2.90 -1.31 -16.35
C ALA A 24 -3.30 -0.74 -14.99
N VAL A 25 -4.41 0.00 -14.96
CA VAL A 25 -4.93 0.54 -13.70
C VAL A 25 -5.29 -0.58 -12.73
N ALA A 26 -5.99 -1.60 -13.24
CA ALA A 26 -6.40 -2.72 -12.41
C ALA A 26 -5.21 -3.47 -11.83
N GLU A 27 -4.17 -3.67 -12.63
CA GLU A 27 -2.98 -4.39 -12.20
C GLU A 27 -2.23 -3.61 -11.12
N LEU A 28 -2.03 -2.32 -11.33
CA LEU A 28 -1.34 -1.49 -10.33
C LEU A 28 -2.17 -1.36 -9.06
N GLN A 29 -3.49 -1.24 -9.20
CA GLN A 29 -4.40 -1.16 -8.05
C GLN A 29 -4.29 -2.42 -7.18
N LYS A 30 -4.27 -3.58 -7.82
CA LYS A 30 -4.12 -4.85 -7.12
C LYS A 30 -2.80 -4.90 -6.36
N TYR A 31 -1.73 -4.49 -7.00
CA TYR A 31 -0.40 -4.49 -6.38
C TYR A 31 -0.37 -3.58 -5.15
N VAL A 32 -0.86 -2.35 -5.30
CA VAL A 32 -0.85 -1.36 -4.21
C VAL A 32 -1.68 -1.85 -3.03
N ASN A 33 -2.87 -2.39 -3.31
CA ASN A 33 -3.75 -2.88 -2.26
C ASN A 33 -3.11 -4.06 -1.52
N THR A 34 -2.47 -4.97 -2.25
CA THR A 34 -1.80 -6.13 -1.65
C THR A 34 -0.65 -5.70 -0.76
N ILE A 35 0.24 -4.84 -1.28
CA ILE A 35 1.41 -4.37 -0.53
C ILE A 35 0.98 -3.61 0.71
N ALA A 36 -0.03 -2.74 0.58
CA ALA A 36 -0.51 -1.96 1.72
C ALA A 36 -1.05 -2.87 2.82
N PHE A 37 -1.87 -3.85 2.45
CA PHE A 37 -2.44 -4.75 3.44
C PHE A 37 -1.37 -5.62 4.11
N GLU A 38 -0.47 -6.19 3.33
CA GLU A 38 0.58 -7.06 3.87
C GLU A 38 1.51 -6.30 4.81
N THR A 39 1.89 -5.10 4.43
CA THR A 39 2.74 -4.26 5.28
C THR A 39 2.01 -3.89 6.57
N ALA A 40 0.74 -3.50 6.45
CA ALA A 40 -0.06 -3.15 7.62
C ALA A 40 -0.21 -4.34 8.57
N ALA A 41 -0.45 -5.54 8.02
CA ALA A 41 -0.61 -6.74 8.84
C ALA A 41 0.67 -7.06 9.60
N LYS A 42 1.83 -6.92 8.97
CA LYS A 42 3.12 -7.12 9.63
C LYS A 42 3.35 -6.08 10.73
N ALA A 43 3.01 -4.82 10.44
CA ALA A 43 3.17 -3.74 11.43
C ALA A 43 2.28 -3.98 12.65
N VAL A 44 1.05 -4.47 12.43
CA VAL A 44 0.14 -4.81 13.53
C VAL A 44 0.74 -5.90 14.39
N LYS A 45 1.31 -6.94 13.79
CA LYS A 45 1.95 -8.03 14.54
C LYS A 45 3.10 -7.50 15.39
N LEU A 46 3.92 -6.61 14.81
CA LEU A 46 5.05 -6.03 15.55
C LEU A 46 4.57 -5.23 16.75
N SER A 47 3.54 -4.42 16.56
CA SER A 47 2.95 -3.62 17.63
C SER A 47 2.40 -4.51 18.75
N LYS A 48 1.66 -5.55 18.39
CA LYS A 48 1.09 -6.48 19.36
C LYS A 48 2.15 -7.26 20.11
N HIS A 49 3.20 -7.67 19.41
CA HIS A 49 4.32 -8.39 20.03
C HIS A 49 5.00 -7.53 21.09
N ALA A 50 5.07 -6.22 20.84
CA ALA A 50 5.62 -5.27 21.80
C ALA A 50 4.58 -4.81 22.83
N LYS A 51 3.37 -5.40 22.81
CA LYS A 51 2.28 -5.10 23.74
C LYS A 51 1.84 -3.64 23.68
N ARG A 52 1.89 -3.06 22.47
CA ARG A 52 1.40 -1.70 22.23
C ARG A 52 0.12 -1.74 21.42
N LYS A 53 -0.72 -0.73 21.62
CA LYS A 53 -1.96 -0.58 20.83
C LYS A 53 -1.80 0.38 19.67
N THR A 54 -0.75 1.21 19.70
CA THR A 54 -0.51 2.22 18.67
C THR A 54 0.52 1.70 17.68
N ILE A 55 0.22 1.80 16.40
CA ILE A 55 1.16 1.51 15.32
C ILE A 55 2.04 2.75 15.15
N GLU A 56 3.35 2.58 15.19
CA GLU A 56 4.29 3.68 15.08
C GLU A 56 5.10 3.58 13.80
N VAL A 57 5.78 4.66 13.46
CA VAL A 57 6.59 4.72 12.24
C VAL A 57 7.61 3.58 12.19
N SER A 58 8.21 3.25 13.32
CA SER A 58 9.20 2.17 13.37
C SER A 58 8.58 0.82 12.99
N ASP A 59 7.33 0.59 13.35
CA ASP A 59 6.63 -0.65 12.98
C ASP A 59 6.47 -0.75 11.47
N ILE A 60 6.09 0.35 10.83
CA ILE A 60 5.90 0.40 9.38
C ILE A 60 7.25 0.21 8.68
N LYS A 61 8.28 0.91 9.13
CA LYS A 61 9.61 0.80 8.52
C LYS A 61 10.16 -0.61 8.62
N LEU A 62 10.00 -1.26 9.76
CA LEU A 62 10.48 -2.62 9.93
C LEU A 62 9.67 -3.59 9.06
N ALA A 63 8.35 -3.41 9.01
CA ALA A 63 7.48 -4.23 8.18
C ALA A 63 7.87 -4.16 6.71
N MET A 64 8.28 -2.98 6.24
CA MET A 64 8.66 -2.78 4.85
C MET A 64 9.96 -3.49 4.47
N ARG A 65 10.81 -3.77 5.44
CA ARG A 65 12.09 -4.46 5.18
C ARG A 65 11.91 -5.96 5.00
N GLU A 66 10.83 -6.50 5.52
CA GLU A 66 10.56 -7.93 5.42
C GLU A 66 9.74 -8.23 4.19
#